data_084fee3fff4bf9391d95c26531bbf9a0
#
_entry.id   084fee3fff4bf9391d95c26531bbf9a0
#
_cell.length_a   1.000
_cell.length_b   1.000
_cell.length_c   1.000
_cell.angle_alpha   90.00
_cell.angle_beta   90.00
_cell.angle_gamma   90.00
#
_symmetry.space_group_name_H-M   'P 1'
#
loop_
_entity.id
_entity.type
_entity.pdbx_description
1 polymer ?
#
loop_
_entity_poly.entity_id
_entity_poly.type
_entity_poly.pdbx_seq_one_letter_code
_entity_poly.pdbx_strand_id
1 'polypeptide(L)'
;ALIEMPPLYENLTAYENLKVRTTVLGLTDKRIDEVLQIVRLTETGKKRAGQFSLGMKQRLGIAVALLNNPKLLILDEPTNGLDPIGIEELRELIRSFPAKGITVILSSHILSEVQQTADHIGIIAGGVLGYEGKLNANENLEQLFMDVVKSNHRED
;
A
#
# COMPACT_ATOMS: atom_id res chain seq x y z
N ALA A 1 4.04 4.21 7.34
CA ALA A 1 2.73 4.47 6.75
C ALA A 1 2.89 5.22 5.42
N LEU A 2 2.02 4.95 4.47
CA LEU A 2 1.85 5.68 3.22
C LEU A 2 0.41 6.13 3.15
N ILE A 3 0.20 7.45 3.03
CA ILE A 3 -1.13 8.08 2.96
C ILE A 3 -1.30 8.62 1.54
N GLU A 4 -2.29 8.13 0.81
CA GLU A 4 -2.66 8.47 -0.58
C GLU A 4 -1.49 8.68 -1.55
N MET A 5 -0.86 9.85 -1.51
CA MET A 5 0.25 10.24 -2.38
C MET A 5 1.56 10.28 -1.61
N PRO A 6 2.59 9.53 -2.05
CA PRO A 6 3.88 9.57 -1.39
C PRO A 6 4.56 10.94 -1.56
N PRO A 7 5.10 11.53 -0.48
CA PRO A 7 5.83 12.79 -0.54
C PRO A 7 7.22 12.57 -1.19
N LEU A 8 7.26 12.64 -2.51
CA LEU A 8 8.47 12.44 -3.31
C LEU A 8 9.05 13.77 -3.80
N TYR A 9 10.37 13.82 -3.91
CA TYR A 9 11.08 14.90 -4.60
C TYR A 9 11.06 14.60 -6.11
N GLU A 10 10.20 15.27 -6.86
CA GLU A 10 9.96 15.00 -8.28
C GLU A 10 11.20 15.24 -9.19
N ASN A 11 12.08 16.13 -8.76
CA ASN A 11 13.33 16.44 -9.46
C ASN A 11 14.47 15.44 -9.19
N LEU A 12 14.28 14.51 -8.26
CA LEU A 12 15.24 13.47 -7.90
C LEU A 12 14.88 12.11 -8.52
N THR A 13 15.88 11.26 -8.71
CA THR A 13 15.70 9.85 -9.11
C THR A 13 15.10 9.03 -7.96
N ALA A 14 14.74 7.76 -8.21
CA ALA A 14 14.31 6.84 -7.14
C ALA A 14 15.40 6.67 -6.08
N TYR A 15 16.63 6.42 -6.52
CA TYR A 15 17.79 6.28 -5.63
C TYR A 15 18.00 7.52 -4.76
N GLU A 16 18.00 8.72 -5.36
CA GLU A 16 18.21 9.98 -4.64
C GLU A 16 17.10 10.28 -3.64
N ASN A 17 15.82 9.99 -3.97
CA ASN A 17 14.71 10.10 -3.04
C ASN A 17 14.93 9.24 -1.78
N LEU A 18 15.39 7.99 -1.96
CA LEU A 18 15.71 7.09 -0.85
C LEU A 18 16.97 7.55 -0.11
N LYS A 19 17.98 8.08 -0.83
CA LYS A 19 19.23 8.57 -0.24
C LYS A 19 19.00 9.72 0.73
N VAL A 20 18.09 10.66 0.41
CA VAL A 20 17.70 11.74 1.35
C VAL A 20 17.21 11.12 2.67
N ARG A 21 16.37 10.09 2.60
CA ARG A 21 15.82 9.44 3.80
C ARG A 21 16.85 8.62 4.56
N THR A 22 17.66 7.81 3.85
CA THR A 22 18.71 7.00 4.50
C THR A 22 19.75 7.86 5.19
N THR A 23 20.10 9.04 4.63
CA THR A 23 21.02 9.99 5.26
C THR A 23 20.47 10.48 6.60
N VAL A 24 19.18 10.85 6.67
CA VAL A 24 18.55 11.30 7.92
C VAL A 24 18.44 10.16 8.95
N LEU A 25 18.19 8.93 8.47
CA LEU A 25 18.01 7.76 9.34
C LEU A 25 19.35 7.07 9.72
N GLY A 26 20.49 7.53 9.19
CA GLY A 26 21.79 6.89 9.43
C GLY A 26 21.92 5.49 8.81
N LEU A 27 21.15 5.18 7.75
CA LEU A 27 21.17 3.89 7.07
C LEU A 27 22.21 3.85 5.96
N THR A 28 22.70 2.65 5.64
CA THR A 28 23.67 2.43 4.55
C THR A 28 23.01 2.44 3.18
N ASP A 29 23.79 2.74 2.14
CA ASP A 29 23.30 2.76 0.75
C ASP A 29 22.86 1.38 0.27
N LYS A 30 23.43 0.31 0.82
CA LYS A 30 22.98 -1.07 0.57
C LYS A 30 21.47 -1.23 0.80
N ARG A 31 20.92 -0.51 1.80
CA ARG A 31 19.49 -0.56 2.09
C ARG A 31 18.65 0.05 0.98
N ILE A 32 19.18 1.03 0.23
CA ILE A 32 18.52 1.62 -0.93
C ILE A 32 18.34 0.55 -2.02
N ASP A 33 19.43 -0.16 -2.35
CA ASP A 33 19.40 -1.19 -3.39
C ASP A 33 18.42 -2.30 -3.04
N GLU A 34 18.41 -2.76 -1.77
CA GLU A 34 17.49 -3.77 -1.26
C GLU A 34 16.01 -3.37 -1.45
N VAL A 35 15.64 -2.14 -1.04
CA VAL A 35 14.24 -1.71 -1.16
C VAL A 35 13.85 -1.44 -2.61
N LEU A 36 14.75 -0.91 -3.45
CA LEU A 36 14.50 -0.74 -4.88
C LEU A 36 14.24 -2.09 -5.57
N GLN A 37 14.96 -3.13 -5.19
CA GLN A 37 14.74 -4.48 -5.69
C GLN A 37 13.37 -5.02 -5.24
N ILE A 38 12.99 -4.83 -3.96
CA ILE A 38 11.70 -5.28 -3.42
C ILE A 38 10.55 -4.66 -4.22
N VAL A 39 10.61 -3.35 -4.49
CA VAL A 39 9.54 -2.62 -5.19
C VAL A 39 9.68 -2.63 -6.72
N ARG A 40 10.63 -3.38 -7.28
CA ARG A 40 10.88 -3.53 -8.73
C ARG A 40 11.14 -2.19 -9.44
N LEU A 41 12.00 -1.33 -8.85
CA LEU A 41 12.39 -0.04 -9.41
C LEU A 41 13.89 0.09 -9.70
N THR A 42 14.63 -1.01 -9.72
CA THR A 42 16.08 -1.04 -10.01
C THR A 42 16.41 -0.49 -11.40
N GLU A 43 15.57 -0.78 -12.39
CA GLU A 43 15.81 -0.41 -13.80
C GLU A 43 15.46 1.06 -14.14
N THR A 44 15.08 1.86 -13.12
CA THR A 44 14.68 3.27 -13.38
C THR A 44 15.86 4.20 -13.65
N GLY A 45 17.08 3.80 -13.26
CA GLY A 45 18.32 4.50 -13.56
C GLY A 45 18.28 5.99 -13.22
N LYS A 46 18.54 6.84 -14.23
CA LYS A 46 18.56 8.31 -14.09
C LYS A 46 17.18 8.96 -14.26
N LYS A 47 16.10 8.21 -14.45
CA LYS A 47 14.75 8.75 -14.60
C LYS A 47 14.31 9.42 -13.31
N ARG A 48 13.82 10.65 -13.38
CA ARG A 48 13.35 11.43 -12.22
C ARG A 48 11.95 10.98 -11.81
N ALA A 49 11.64 11.06 -10.51
CA ALA A 49 10.34 10.65 -9.97
C ALA A 49 9.15 11.40 -10.57
N GLY A 50 9.34 12.65 -10.98
CA GLY A 50 8.31 13.42 -11.71
C GLY A 50 7.91 12.81 -13.06
N GLN A 51 8.75 11.96 -13.65
CA GLN A 51 8.48 11.24 -14.90
C GLN A 51 7.92 9.83 -14.69
N PHE A 52 7.73 9.42 -13.44
CA PHE A 52 7.19 8.10 -13.11
C PHE A 52 5.68 8.04 -13.37
N SER A 53 5.18 6.86 -13.76
CA SER A 53 3.75 6.58 -13.69
C SER A 53 3.27 6.64 -12.23
N LEU A 54 1.97 6.77 -12.03
CA LEU A 54 1.40 6.77 -10.67
C LEU A 54 1.77 5.50 -9.91
N GLY A 55 1.70 4.32 -10.54
CA GLY A 55 2.11 3.05 -9.95
C GLY A 55 3.60 3.00 -9.57
N MET A 56 4.49 3.60 -10.37
CA MET A 56 5.90 3.74 -10.00
C MET A 56 6.08 4.69 -8.82
N LYS A 57 5.33 5.79 -8.74
CA LYS A 57 5.35 6.71 -7.60
C LYS A 57 4.86 6.01 -6.32
N GLN A 58 3.77 5.23 -6.39
CA GLN A 58 3.27 4.44 -5.26
C GLN A 58 4.31 3.42 -4.78
N ARG A 59 4.91 2.67 -5.68
CA ARG A 59 5.99 1.71 -5.33
C ARG A 59 7.20 2.40 -4.70
N LEU A 60 7.59 3.59 -5.17
CA LEU A 60 8.66 4.36 -4.54
C LEU A 60 8.27 4.85 -3.13
N GLY A 61 7.03 5.26 -2.92
CA GLY A 61 6.50 5.59 -1.59
C GLY A 61 6.55 4.40 -0.62
N ILE A 62 6.20 3.21 -1.11
CA ILE A 62 6.35 1.97 -0.33
C ILE A 62 7.83 1.70 -0.03
N ALA A 63 8.75 1.90 -0.98
CA ALA A 63 10.18 1.77 -0.74
C ALA A 63 10.67 2.67 0.40
N VAL A 64 10.20 3.93 0.45
CA VAL A 64 10.49 4.86 1.56
C VAL A 64 10.00 4.28 2.89
N ALA A 65 8.79 3.74 2.94
CA ALA A 65 8.22 3.15 4.15
C ALA A 65 8.97 1.87 4.60
N LEU A 66 9.57 1.13 3.66
CA LEU A 66 10.33 -0.10 3.93
C LEU A 66 11.77 0.14 4.42
N LEU A 67 12.32 1.36 4.30
CA LEU A 67 13.72 1.63 4.66
C LEU A 67 14.09 1.17 6.07
N ASN A 68 13.21 1.36 7.03
CA ASN A 68 13.43 1.05 8.46
C ASN A 68 13.05 -0.39 8.86
N ASN A 69 12.93 -1.32 7.91
CA ASN A 69 12.53 -2.69 8.18
C ASN A 69 11.27 -2.80 9.07
N PRO A 70 10.15 -2.19 8.68
CA PRO A 70 8.96 -2.19 9.51
C PRO A 70 8.39 -3.60 9.66
N LYS A 71 7.83 -3.91 10.85
CA LYS A 71 7.01 -5.11 11.05
C LYS A 71 5.56 -4.90 10.64
N LEU A 72 5.13 -3.65 10.57
CA LEU A 72 3.79 -3.22 10.19
C LEU A 72 3.88 -2.12 9.11
N LEU A 73 3.20 -2.33 8.00
CA LEU A 73 3.04 -1.36 6.92
C LEU A 73 1.57 -0.96 6.83
N ILE A 74 1.29 0.34 6.89
CA ILE A 74 -0.06 0.89 6.75
C ILE A 74 -0.12 1.63 5.42
N LEU A 75 -1.07 1.25 4.57
CA LEU A 75 -1.29 1.80 3.24
C LEU A 75 -2.72 2.32 3.14
N ASP A 76 -2.86 3.61 2.85
CA ASP A 76 -4.15 4.25 2.69
C ASP A 76 -4.47 4.39 1.19
N GLU A 77 -5.55 3.73 0.74
CA GLU A 77 -6.01 3.71 -0.66
C GLU A 77 -4.88 3.49 -1.70
N PRO A 78 -4.01 2.47 -1.54
CA PRO A 78 -2.77 2.37 -2.31
C PRO A 78 -2.98 2.13 -3.81
N THR A 79 -4.15 1.64 -4.22
CA THR A 79 -4.52 1.35 -5.62
C THR A 79 -5.25 2.50 -6.30
N ASN A 80 -5.61 3.55 -5.55
CA ASN A 80 -6.43 4.65 -6.07
C ASN A 80 -5.77 5.33 -7.27
N GLY A 81 -6.53 5.46 -8.38
CA GLY A 81 -6.08 6.12 -9.61
C GLY A 81 -5.09 5.32 -10.47
N LEU A 82 -4.75 4.09 -10.09
CA LEU A 82 -3.92 3.22 -10.91
C LEU A 82 -4.73 2.62 -12.07
N ASP A 83 -4.04 2.33 -13.16
CA ASP A 83 -4.57 1.51 -14.25
C ASP A 83 -4.62 0.02 -13.83
N PRO A 84 -5.35 -0.86 -14.53
CA PRO A 84 -5.50 -2.27 -14.16
C PRO A 84 -4.16 -3.01 -14.01
N ILE A 85 -3.16 -2.69 -14.83
CA ILE A 85 -1.82 -3.31 -14.75
C ILE A 85 -1.11 -2.86 -13.47
N GLY A 86 -1.16 -1.55 -13.17
CA GLY A 86 -0.59 -1.00 -11.95
C GLY A 86 -1.22 -1.55 -10.67
N ILE A 87 -2.54 -1.77 -10.68
CA ILE A 87 -3.27 -2.42 -9.58
C ILE A 87 -2.74 -3.85 -9.37
N GLU A 88 -2.63 -4.65 -10.44
CA GLU A 88 -2.14 -6.03 -10.35
C GLU A 88 -0.72 -6.10 -9.81
N GLU A 89 0.20 -5.29 -10.37
CA GLU A 89 1.58 -5.21 -9.91
C GLU A 89 1.71 -4.82 -8.43
N LEU A 90 0.88 -3.86 -7.99
CA LEU A 90 0.88 -3.39 -6.60
C LEU A 90 0.29 -4.46 -5.66
N ARG A 91 -0.77 -5.14 -6.08
CA ARG A 91 -1.38 -6.25 -5.34
C ARG A 91 -0.38 -7.39 -5.13
N GLU A 92 0.33 -7.82 -6.18
CA GLU A 92 1.39 -8.83 -6.06
C GLU A 92 2.46 -8.42 -5.05
N LEU A 93 2.89 -7.15 -5.11
CA LEU A 93 3.87 -6.61 -4.20
C LEU A 93 3.37 -6.67 -2.75
N ILE A 94 2.15 -6.19 -2.48
CA ILE A 94 1.52 -6.21 -1.14
C ILE A 94 1.43 -7.65 -0.62
N ARG A 95 0.96 -8.60 -1.43
CA ARG A 95 0.85 -10.01 -1.06
C ARG A 95 2.20 -10.70 -0.81
N SER A 96 3.31 -10.12 -1.25
CA SER A 96 4.64 -10.64 -0.97
C SER A 96 5.18 -10.28 0.42
N PHE A 97 4.61 -9.29 1.11
CA PHE A 97 5.14 -8.77 2.37
C PHE A 97 5.00 -9.71 3.56
N PRO A 98 3.90 -10.46 3.75
CA PRO A 98 3.79 -11.41 4.85
C PRO A 98 4.90 -12.47 4.86
N ALA A 99 5.33 -12.96 3.68
CA ALA A 99 6.47 -13.89 3.57
C ALA A 99 7.81 -13.26 4.00
N LYS A 100 7.87 -11.94 4.09
CA LYS A 100 9.03 -11.16 4.60
C LYS A 100 8.86 -10.77 6.08
N GLY A 101 7.82 -11.27 6.75
CA GLY A 101 7.52 -10.95 8.16
C GLY A 101 6.93 -9.55 8.36
N ILE A 102 6.33 -8.95 7.33
CA ILE A 102 5.69 -7.64 7.39
C ILE A 102 4.18 -7.82 7.38
N THR A 103 3.51 -7.40 8.44
CA THR A 103 2.04 -7.29 8.46
C THR A 103 1.62 -6.04 7.67
N VAL A 104 0.59 -6.16 6.85
CA VAL A 104 0.05 -5.03 6.08
C VAL A 104 -1.37 -4.74 6.54
N ILE A 105 -1.64 -3.46 6.84
CA ILE A 105 -3.00 -2.92 6.95
C ILE A 105 -3.19 -1.99 5.76
N LEU A 106 -4.24 -2.21 5.00
CA LEU A 106 -4.59 -1.33 3.89
C LEU A 106 -6.06 -0.88 4.01
N SER A 107 -6.34 0.36 3.64
CA SER A 107 -7.69 0.83 3.39
C SER A 107 -8.02 0.72 1.90
N SER A 108 -9.27 0.46 1.57
CA SER A 108 -9.79 0.54 0.22
C SER A 108 -11.31 0.69 0.25
N HIS A 109 -11.86 1.47 -0.69
CA HIS A 109 -13.29 1.54 -0.95
C HIS A 109 -13.73 0.62 -2.09
N ILE A 110 -12.79 -0.10 -2.73
CA ILE A 110 -13.03 -1.01 -3.84
C ILE A 110 -13.10 -2.45 -3.29
N LEU A 111 -14.31 -2.95 -3.05
CA LEU A 111 -14.53 -4.24 -2.41
C LEU A 111 -13.89 -5.42 -3.15
N SER A 112 -13.87 -5.40 -4.48
CA SER A 112 -13.20 -6.42 -5.29
C SER A 112 -11.68 -6.47 -5.07
N GLU A 113 -11.02 -5.33 -4.81
CA GLU A 113 -9.61 -5.27 -4.47
C GLU A 113 -9.34 -5.85 -3.08
N VAL A 114 -10.20 -5.50 -2.11
CA VAL A 114 -10.13 -6.06 -0.75
C VAL A 114 -10.26 -7.58 -0.81
N GLN A 115 -11.23 -8.09 -1.56
CA GLN A 115 -11.49 -9.53 -1.68
C GLN A 115 -10.30 -10.31 -2.28
N GLN A 116 -9.52 -9.66 -3.15
CA GLN A 116 -8.35 -10.28 -3.78
C GLN A 116 -7.06 -10.13 -2.97
N THR A 117 -7.03 -9.24 -1.97
CA THR A 117 -5.79 -8.85 -1.28
C THR A 117 -5.77 -9.24 0.20
N ALA A 118 -6.91 -9.13 0.89
CA ALA A 118 -6.98 -9.25 2.34
C ALA A 118 -7.23 -10.69 2.83
N ASP A 119 -6.66 -11.04 3.98
CA ASP A 119 -6.97 -12.26 4.73
C ASP A 119 -8.02 -11.98 5.82
N HIS A 120 -8.00 -10.77 6.40
CA HIS A 120 -8.93 -10.28 7.41
C HIS A 120 -9.43 -8.90 7.00
N ILE A 121 -10.67 -8.61 7.34
CA ILE A 121 -11.32 -7.34 7.04
C ILE A 121 -11.94 -6.71 8.27
N GLY A 122 -11.97 -5.37 8.28
CA GLY A 122 -12.79 -4.57 9.17
C GLY A 122 -13.65 -3.62 8.34
N ILE A 123 -14.94 -3.53 8.63
CA ILE A 123 -15.85 -2.58 7.98
C ILE A 123 -16.17 -1.46 8.95
N ILE A 124 -15.83 -0.23 8.57
CA ILE A 124 -16.11 0.99 9.33
C ILE A 124 -17.24 1.74 8.63
N ALA A 125 -18.31 2.00 9.35
CA ALA A 125 -19.45 2.77 8.87
C ALA A 125 -19.89 3.77 9.94
N GLY A 126 -20.10 5.04 9.58
CA GLY A 126 -20.47 6.10 10.53
C GLY A 126 -19.41 6.33 11.64
N GLY A 127 -18.14 6.04 11.39
CA GLY A 127 -17.06 6.16 12.38
C GLY A 127 -16.98 4.98 13.38
N VAL A 128 -17.81 3.96 13.23
CA VAL A 128 -17.85 2.78 14.10
C VAL A 128 -17.38 1.54 13.34
N LEU A 129 -16.59 0.68 14.00
CA LEU A 129 -16.23 -0.64 13.49
C LEU A 129 -17.46 -1.57 13.62
N GLY A 130 -18.19 -1.75 12.51
CA GLY A 130 -19.41 -2.55 12.47
C GLY A 130 -19.19 -4.04 12.20
N TYR A 131 -18.02 -4.40 11.66
CA TYR A 131 -17.63 -5.80 11.42
C TYR A 131 -16.12 -5.95 11.49
N GLU A 132 -15.68 -7.06 12.02
CA GLU A 132 -14.29 -7.53 11.97
C GLU A 132 -14.28 -9.06 11.84
N GLY A 133 -13.54 -9.57 10.87
CA GLY A 133 -13.47 -11.02 10.67
C GLY A 133 -12.50 -11.47 9.59
N LYS A 134 -12.31 -12.78 9.51
CA LYS A 134 -11.54 -13.43 8.46
C LYS A 134 -12.38 -13.43 7.18
N LEU A 135 -11.74 -13.05 6.07
CA LEU A 135 -12.39 -13.08 4.77
C LEU A 135 -12.44 -14.51 4.23
N ASN A 136 -13.65 -14.99 3.89
CA ASN A 136 -13.84 -16.29 3.27
C ASN A 136 -13.95 -16.14 1.75
N ALA A 137 -13.33 -17.06 1.00
CA ALA A 137 -13.30 -16.99 -0.47
C ALA A 137 -14.68 -16.95 -1.16
N ASN A 138 -15.70 -17.49 -0.51
CA ASN A 138 -17.08 -17.54 -1.03
C ASN A 138 -18.00 -16.46 -0.42
N GLU A 139 -17.47 -15.55 0.36
CA GLU A 139 -18.26 -14.52 1.03
C GLU A 139 -18.60 -13.39 0.05
N ASN A 140 -19.87 -13.01 0.01
CA ASN A 140 -20.30 -11.84 -0.75
C ASN A 140 -20.00 -10.57 0.07
N LEU A 141 -18.83 -10.00 -0.18
CA LEU A 141 -18.36 -8.82 0.56
C LEU A 141 -19.24 -7.58 0.34
N GLU A 142 -19.87 -7.45 -0.84
CA GLU A 142 -20.79 -6.34 -1.10
C GLU A 142 -22.05 -6.45 -0.22
N GLN A 143 -22.62 -7.66 -0.10
CA GLN A 143 -23.78 -7.90 0.75
C GLN A 143 -23.44 -7.65 2.23
N LEU A 144 -22.30 -8.18 2.70
CA LEU A 144 -21.81 -7.96 4.05
C LEU A 144 -21.64 -6.47 4.36
N PHE A 145 -21.00 -5.73 3.45
CA PHE A 145 -20.83 -4.28 3.58
C PHE A 145 -22.16 -3.54 3.69
N MET A 146 -23.12 -3.87 2.80
CA MET A 146 -24.46 -3.25 2.81
C MET A 146 -25.23 -3.54 4.10
N ASP A 147 -25.11 -4.75 4.64
CA ASP A 147 -25.79 -5.14 5.87
C ASP A 147 -25.22 -4.39 7.09
N VAL A 148 -23.89 -4.24 7.15
CA VAL A 148 -23.21 -3.44 8.19
C VAL A 148 -23.60 -1.96 8.13
N VAL A 149 -23.59 -1.37 6.93
CA VAL A 149 -23.98 0.04 6.75
C VAL A 149 -25.44 0.28 7.16
N LYS A 150 -26.36 -0.61 6.76
CA LYS A 150 -27.78 -0.50 7.11
C LYS A 150 -28.03 -0.65 8.62
N SER A 151 -27.29 -1.54 9.29
CA SER A 151 -27.44 -1.72 10.75
C SER A 151 -27.00 -0.48 11.54
N ASN A 152 -25.87 0.13 11.14
CA ASN A 152 -25.35 1.32 11.81
C ASN A 152 -26.16 2.60 11.56
N HIS A 153 -26.93 2.69 10.44
CA HIS A 153 -27.85 3.82 10.19
C HIS A 153 -29.20 3.71 10.91
N ARG A 154 -29.49 2.60 11.61
CA ARG A 154 -30.75 2.43 12.36
C ARG A 154 -30.63 2.82 13.84
N GLU A 155 -29.43 3.17 14.29
CA GLU A 155 -29.17 3.56 15.68
C GLU A 155 -29.10 5.10 15.87
N ASP A 156 -29.30 5.88 14.80
CA ASP A 156 -29.50 7.34 14.81
C ASP A 156 -31.00 7.67 14.62
#